data_d5d9032b0c299d1c75c16b30278417ef
#
_entry.id   d5d9032b0c299d1c75c16b30278417ef
#
_cell.length_a   1.000
_cell.length_b   1.000
_cell.length_c   1.000
_cell.angle_alpha   90.00
_cell.angle_beta   90.00
_cell.angle_gamma   90.00
#
_symmetry.space_group_name_H-M   'P 1'
#
loop_
_entity.id
_entity.type
_entity.pdbx_description
1 polymer ?
#
loop_
_entity_poly.entity_id
_entity_poly.type
_entity_poly.pdbx_seq_one_letter_code
_entity_poly.pdbx_strand_id
1 'polypeptide(L)'
;MPVGTVGSVKAVHMSELREEVGAEIILGNTYHLYLRPGTDVLRAAGGLQKFNGWGGPILTDSGGFQVFSLTDTRKMTEEGVTFRSHIDGSKHLFTPERVMDIERLIGGDIMMAFDECPPGTADHRYARESLDRTMGWLERCFRRFRSTEPLYGYEQALFPIVQGVVYPELRREAAERVIEYDADGYAIGGLSVGESKDDMRTMIEVVNEVLPKDRPRYLMGVGTPQDILDAIERGVDMMDCIMPTRDGRNARLYTWKGTMNMRNAKWKDDFSPLDPYGTSSVDRDYTKAYVRHLFAADELLALQIASIHNLAFYLDLVRTARKHILQGNFSSWKSSVYDDLDRRL
;
A
#
# COMPACT_ATOMS: atom_id res chain seq x y z
N MET A 1 -0.75 3.07 5.22
CA MET A 1 -1.90 2.13 5.37
C MET A 1 -1.37 0.73 5.56
N PRO A 2 -1.77 -0.01 6.62
CA PRO A 2 -1.52 -1.45 6.74
C PRO A 2 -2.21 -2.23 5.61
N VAL A 3 -1.53 -3.25 5.08
CA VAL A 3 -2.03 -4.02 3.93
C VAL A 3 -2.71 -5.30 4.40
N GLY A 4 -4.02 -5.38 4.14
CA GLY A 4 -4.88 -6.53 4.40
C GLY A 4 -5.20 -7.31 3.11
N THR A 5 -4.21 -8.00 2.54
CA THR A 5 -4.27 -8.64 1.20
C THR A 5 -5.56 -9.42 0.92
N VAL A 6 -5.99 -10.23 1.86
CA VAL A 6 -7.23 -11.04 1.77
C VAL A 6 -8.27 -10.60 2.81
N GLY A 7 -8.32 -9.31 3.10
CA GLY A 7 -9.16 -8.76 4.16
C GLY A 7 -8.58 -8.92 5.57
N SER A 8 -7.33 -9.37 5.70
CA SER A 8 -6.63 -9.56 6.96
C SER A 8 -5.22 -8.99 6.88
N VAL A 9 -4.87 -8.11 7.81
CA VAL A 9 -3.49 -7.69 8.05
C VAL A 9 -2.78 -8.84 8.74
N LYS A 10 -1.73 -9.37 8.11
CA LYS A 10 -1.14 -10.66 8.51
C LYS A 10 -0.60 -10.63 9.94
N ALA A 11 -1.02 -11.62 10.73
CA ALA A 11 -0.65 -11.86 12.13
C ALA A 11 -1.11 -10.75 13.11
N VAL A 12 -2.16 -9.98 12.78
CA VAL A 12 -2.69 -8.92 13.65
C VAL A 12 -4.22 -8.96 13.64
N HIS A 13 -4.85 -8.91 14.80
CA HIS A 13 -6.29 -8.79 14.94
C HIS A 13 -6.76 -7.37 14.58
N MET A 14 -8.00 -7.24 14.09
CA MET A 14 -8.56 -5.92 13.76
C MET A 14 -8.71 -5.01 14.97
N SER A 15 -8.94 -5.54 16.17
CA SER A 15 -8.92 -4.78 17.42
C SER A 15 -7.52 -4.22 17.73
N GLU A 16 -6.47 -5.04 17.57
CA GLU A 16 -5.09 -4.60 17.79
C GLU A 16 -4.68 -3.52 16.76
N LEU A 17 -5.15 -3.63 15.51
CA LEU A 17 -4.92 -2.58 14.51
C LEU A 17 -5.53 -1.24 14.90
N ARG A 18 -6.73 -1.24 15.50
CA ARG A 18 -7.39 -0.01 15.95
C ARG A 18 -6.81 0.52 17.25
N GLU A 19 -6.70 -0.33 18.26
CA GLU A 19 -6.45 0.08 19.63
C GLU A 19 -4.96 0.18 19.97
N GLU A 20 -4.16 -0.74 19.44
CA GLU A 20 -2.74 -0.85 19.74
C GLU A 20 -1.89 -0.12 18.71
N VAL A 21 -2.13 -0.39 17.44
CA VAL A 21 -1.40 0.24 16.31
C VAL A 21 -1.99 1.62 15.99
N GLY A 22 -3.31 1.79 16.19
CA GLY A 22 -4.02 3.01 15.89
C GLY A 22 -4.12 3.30 14.38
N ALA A 23 -4.32 2.26 13.57
CA ALA A 23 -4.55 2.42 12.14
C ALA A 23 -5.90 3.10 11.88
N GLU A 24 -5.92 4.08 10.99
CA GLU A 24 -7.14 4.84 10.63
C GLU A 24 -7.79 4.28 9.36
N ILE A 25 -6.99 3.71 8.46
CA ILE A 25 -7.41 3.13 7.18
C ILE A 25 -6.52 1.93 6.86
N ILE A 26 -7.08 0.90 6.24
CA ILE A 26 -6.34 -0.27 5.72
C ILE A 26 -6.53 -0.41 4.22
N LEU A 27 -5.66 -1.21 3.58
CA LEU A 27 -5.76 -1.55 2.17
C LEU A 27 -6.21 -3.00 2.00
N GLY A 28 -7.14 -3.26 1.08
CA GLY A 28 -7.53 -4.57 0.58
C GLY A 28 -7.11 -4.76 -0.88
N ASN A 29 -6.66 -5.98 -1.26
CA ASN A 29 -6.27 -6.23 -2.64
C ASN A 29 -7.43 -6.85 -3.44
N THR A 30 -7.96 -6.14 -4.39
CA THR A 30 -9.12 -6.51 -5.21
C THR A 30 -8.94 -7.85 -5.91
N TYR A 31 -7.80 -8.10 -6.54
CA TYR A 31 -7.50 -9.39 -7.18
C TYR A 31 -7.65 -10.58 -6.22
N HIS A 32 -7.05 -10.46 -5.04
CA HIS A 32 -7.08 -11.54 -4.05
C HIS A 32 -8.48 -11.75 -3.46
N LEU A 33 -9.17 -10.66 -3.13
CA LEU A 33 -10.52 -10.69 -2.58
C LEU A 33 -11.56 -11.23 -3.59
N TYR A 34 -11.39 -10.90 -4.86
CA TYR A 34 -12.19 -11.44 -5.96
C TYR A 34 -12.04 -12.95 -6.08
N LEU A 35 -10.82 -13.49 -5.99
CA LEU A 35 -10.58 -14.94 -6.07
C LEU A 35 -10.95 -15.66 -4.78
N ARG A 36 -10.71 -15.03 -3.63
CA ARG A 36 -11.00 -15.62 -2.32
C ARG A 36 -11.17 -14.53 -1.24
N PRO A 37 -12.32 -14.42 -0.60
CA PRO A 37 -13.44 -15.38 -0.54
C PRO A 37 -14.37 -15.37 -1.77
N GLY A 38 -14.22 -14.39 -2.67
CA GLY A 38 -15.10 -14.17 -3.80
C GLY A 38 -16.15 -13.10 -3.51
N THR A 39 -16.62 -12.45 -4.58
CA THR A 39 -17.55 -11.30 -4.49
C THR A 39 -18.92 -11.68 -3.92
N ASP A 40 -19.39 -12.90 -4.16
CA ASP A 40 -20.69 -13.36 -3.63
C ASP A 40 -20.69 -13.46 -2.11
N VAL A 41 -19.58 -13.96 -1.53
CA VAL A 41 -19.41 -14.03 -0.06
C VAL A 41 -19.34 -12.63 0.53
N LEU A 42 -18.56 -11.73 -0.07
CA LEU A 42 -18.43 -10.35 0.41
C LEU A 42 -19.75 -9.60 0.32
N ARG A 43 -20.51 -9.77 -0.77
CA ARG A 43 -21.85 -9.19 -0.92
C ARG A 43 -22.81 -9.70 0.15
N ALA A 44 -22.84 -11.02 0.39
CA ALA A 44 -23.70 -11.62 1.41
C ALA A 44 -23.35 -11.13 2.83
N ALA A 45 -22.06 -10.87 3.09
CA ALA A 45 -21.60 -10.31 4.37
C ALA A 45 -21.93 -8.81 4.55
N GLY A 46 -22.31 -8.10 3.49
CA GLY A 46 -22.58 -6.66 3.53
C GLY A 46 -21.30 -5.81 3.38
N GLY A 47 -20.34 -6.28 2.58
CA GLY A 47 -19.08 -5.62 2.28
C GLY A 47 -17.90 -6.09 3.14
N LEU A 48 -16.68 -5.68 2.73
CA LEU A 48 -15.44 -6.13 3.35
C LEU A 48 -15.32 -5.66 4.81
N GLN A 49 -15.75 -4.44 5.14
CA GLN A 49 -15.68 -3.90 6.50
C GLN A 49 -16.47 -4.76 7.51
N LYS A 50 -17.65 -5.24 7.09
CA LYS A 50 -18.46 -6.16 7.92
C LYS A 50 -17.89 -7.56 7.94
N PHE A 51 -17.39 -8.03 6.79
CA PHE A 51 -16.82 -9.36 6.67
C PHE A 51 -15.60 -9.57 7.57
N ASN A 52 -14.69 -8.60 7.63
CA ASN A 52 -13.45 -8.70 8.39
C ASN A 52 -13.51 -8.07 9.79
N GLY A 53 -14.61 -7.38 10.15
CA GLY A 53 -14.77 -6.70 11.43
C GLY A 53 -13.89 -5.47 11.62
N TRP A 54 -13.37 -4.87 10.52
CA TRP A 54 -12.53 -3.68 10.61
C TRP A 54 -13.31 -2.46 11.11
N GLY A 55 -14.47 -2.18 10.52
CA GLY A 55 -15.37 -1.09 10.93
C GLY A 55 -14.85 0.32 10.64
N GLY A 56 -13.73 0.46 9.97
CA GLY A 56 -13.13 1.73 9.54
C GLY A 56 -13.00 1.79 8.01
N PRO A 57 -12.44 2.89 7.45
CA PRO A 57 -12.23 3.04 6.02
C PRO A 57 -11.31 1.98 5.43
N ILE A 58 -11.60 1.56 4.19
CA ILE A 58 -10.77 0.65 3.41
C ILE A 58 -10.52 1.25 2.03
N LEU A 59 -9.27 1.26 1.60
CA LEU A 59 -8.90 1.46 0.21
C LEU A 59 -8.76 0.10 -0.46
N THR A 60 -9.33 -0.07 -1.67
CA THR A 60 -9.12 -1.26 -2.50
C THR A 60 -8.28 -0.90 -3.72
N ASP A 61 -7.20 -1.66 -3.98
CA ASP A 61 -6.42 -1.48 -5.19
C ASP A 61 -7.18 -1.95 -6.44
N SER A 62 -6.70 -1.59 -7.63
CA SER A 62 -7.33 -1.97 -8.90
C SER A 62 -7.24 -3.47 -9.23
N GLY A 63 -6.35 -4.21 -8.56
CA GLY A 63 -5.97 -5.58 -8.93
C GLY A 63 -5.04 -5.68 -10.14
N GLY A 64 -4.75 -4.58 -10.83
CA GLY A 64 -3.90 -4.54 -12.03
C GLY A 64 -2.50 -5.09 -11.76
N PHE A 65 -1.80 -4.57 -10.77
CA PHE A 65 -0.45 -5.02 -10.42
C PHE A 65 -0.37 -6.52 -10.14
N GLN A 66 -1.33 -7.10 -9.43
CA GLN A 66 -1.35 -8.54 -9.08
C GLN A 66 -1.57 -9.40 -10.33
N VAL A 67 -2.42 -8.97 -11.24
CA VAL A 67 -2.60 -9.65 -12.53
C VAL A 67 -1.31 -9.62 -13.34
N PHE A 68 -0.53 -8.53 -13.28
CA PHE A 68 0.77 -8.41 -13.95
C PHE A 68 1.87 -9.24 -13.28
N SER A 69 1.94 -9.23 -11.96
CA SER A 69 3.06 -9.82 -11.21
C SER A 69 2.89 -11.31 -10.89
N LEU A 70 1.65 -11.82 -10.77
CA LEU A 70 1.38 -13.16 -10.27
C LEU A 70 0.94 -14.16 -11.34
N THR A 71 0.76 -13.73 -12.59
CA THR A 71 0.24 -14.61 -13.63
C THR A 71 1.19 -14.72 -14.81
N ASP A 72 1.81 -15.90 -14.99
CA ASP A 72 2.69 -16.19 -16.14
C ASP A 72 1.94 -16.23 -17.47
N THR A 73 0.60 -16.46 -17.43
CA THR A 73 -0.26 -16.57 -18.61
C THR A 73 -1.34 -15.49 -18.58
N ARG A 74 -0.95 -14.25 -18.91
CA ARG A 74 -1.89 -13.15 -19.14
C ARG A 74 -1.94 -12.78 -20.59
N LYS A 75 -3.11 -12.38 -21.06
CA LYS A 75 -3.28 -11.75 -22.37
C LYS A 75 -3.92 -10.38 -22.17
N MET A 76 -3.21 -9.37 -22.57
CA MET A 76 -3.63 -7.98 -22.50
C MET A 76 -4.15 -7.50 -23.85
N THR A 77 -5.22 -6.73 -23.82
CA THR A 77 -5.86 -6.09 -24.97
C THR A 77 -6.43 -4.74 -24.53
N GLU A 78 -6.87 -3.93 -25.46
CA GLU A 78 -7.59 -2.68 -25.14
C GLU A 78 -8.91 -2.93 -24.39
N GLU A 79 -9.49 -4.11 -24.52
CA GLU A 79 -10.69 -4.52 -23.78
C GLU A 79 -10.41 -4.71 -22.29
N GLY A 80 -9.26 -5.31 -21.95
CA GLY A 80 -8.87 -5.67 -20.58
C GLY A 80 -7.83 -6.78 -20.56
N VAL A 81 -7.73 -7.46 -19.42
CA VAL A 81 -6.73 -8.50 -19.14
C VAL A 81 -7.38 -9.84 -18.87
N THR A 82 -7.07 -10.82 -19.71
CA THR A 82 -7.42 -12.23 -19.45
C THR A 82 -6.25 -12.87 -18.70
N PHE A 83 -6.55 -13.58 -17.60
CA PHE A 83 -5.55 -14.26 -16.79
C PHE A 83 -6.08 -15.60 -16.23
N ARG A 84 -5.18 -16.41 -15.71
CA ARG A 84 -5.55 -17.62 -14.95
C ARG A 84 -5.34 -17.41 -13.45
N SER A 85 -6.30 -17.84 -12.67
CA SER A 85 -6.21 -17.86 -11.21
C SER A 85 -5.01 -18.71 -10.75
N HIS A 86 -4.19 -18.14 -9.85
CA HIS A 86 -3.09 -18.86 -9.20
C HIS A 86 -3.57 -19.90 -8.17
N ILE A 87 -4.88 -19.89 -7.83
CA ILE A 87 -5.47 -20.77 -6.83
C ILE A 87 -5.90 -22.11 -7.48
N ASP A 88 -6.60 -22.02 -8.61
CA ASP A 88 -7.27 -23.17 -9.24
C ASP A 88 -7.09 -23.26 -10.77
N GLY A 89 -6.38 -22.30 -11.36
CA GLY A 89 -6.13 -22.25 -12.80
C GLY A 89 -7.32 -21.79 -13.64
N SER A 90 -8.46 -21.42 -13.05
CA SER A 90 -9.63 -20.90 -13.75
C SER A 90 -9.30 -19.63 -14.54
N LYS A 91 -10.01 -19.47 -15.69
CA LYS A 91 -9.77 -18.31 -16.58
C LYS A 91 -10.71 -17.17 -16.23
N HIS A 92 -10.15 -15.98 -16.07
CA HIS A 92 -10.86 -14.76 -15.75
C HIS A 92 -10.55 -13.65 -16.75
N LEU A 93 -11.47 -12.71 -16.89
CA LEU A 93 -11.30 -11.47 -17.65
C LEU A 93 -11.59 -10.28 -16.73
N PHE A 94 -10.62 -9.39 -16.56
CA PHE A 94 -10.80 -8.07 -15.96
C PHE A 94 -10.92 -7.05 -17.09
N THR A 95 -12.07 -6.40 -17.20
CA THR A 95 -12.24 -5.15 -17.95
C THR A 95 -12.40 -4.02 -16.97
N PRO A 96 -12.18 -2.76 -17.37
CA PRO A 96 -12.40 -1.61 -16.49
C PRO A 96 -13.76 -1.61 -15.81
N GLU A 97 -14.83 -1.90 -16.57
CA GLU A 97 -16.18 -1.96 -16.02
C GLU A 97 -16.33 -3.07 -14.98
N ARG A 98 -15.79 -4.24 -15.29
CA ARG A 98 -15.87 -5.40 -14.38
C ARG A 98 -15.11 -5.17 -13.09
N VAL A 99 -13.95 -4.49 -13.15
CA VAL A 99 -13.19 -4.13 -11.94
C VAL A 99 -13.99 -3.16 -11.07
N MET A 100 -14.63 -2.15 -11.66
CA MET A 100 -15.52 -1.24 -10.92
C MET A 100 -16.66 -2.00 -10.23
N ASP A 101 -17.29 -2.95 -10.92
CA ASP A 101 -18.35 -3.79 -10.35
C ASP A 101 -17.83 -4.66 -9.20
N ILE A 102 -16.64 -5.24 -9.35
CA ILE A 102 -15.99 -6.03 -8.30
C ILE A 102 -15.70 -5.15 -7.06
N GLU A 103 -15.14 -3.97 -7.23
CA GLU A 103 -14.84 -3.06 -6.13
C GLU A 103 -16.09 -2.55 -5.44
N ARG A 104 -17.20 -2.30 -6.18
CA ARG A 104 -18.52 -2.04 -5.59
C ARG A 104 -18.99 -3.19 -4.70
N LEU A 105 -18.76 -4.44 -5.14
CA LEU A 105 -19.13 -5.64 -4.36
C LEU A 105 -18.20 -5.86 -3.14
N ILE A 106 -16.93 -5.52 -3.24
CA ILE A 106 -16.00 -5.53 -2.11
C ILE A 106 -16.39 -4.44 -1.10
N GLY A 107 -16.73 -3.24 -1.58
CA GLY A 107 -17.20 -2.13 -0.76
C GLY A 107 -16.08 -1.34 -0.09
N GLY A 108 -14.92 -1.17 -0.73
CA GLY A 108 -13.90 -0.23 -0.25
C GLY A 108 -14.41 1.22 -0.31
N ASP A 109 -14.05 2.06 0.65
CA ASP A 109 -14.42 3.49 0.67
C ASP A 109 -13.68 4.26 -0.44
N ILE A 110 -12.45 3.86 -0.74
CA ILE A 110 -11.66 4.38 -1.85
C ILE A 110 -11.38 3.24 -2.82
N MET A 111 -11.85 3.38 -4.04
CA MET A 111 -11.63 2.46 -5.16
C MET A 111 -10.52 3.00 -6.06
N MET A 112 -9.70 2.12 -6.63
CA MET A 112 -8.65 2.51 -7.57
C MET A 112 -9.07 2.19 -9.00
N ALA A 113 -8.88 3.14 -9.92
CA ALA A 113 -9.15 2.87 -11.34
C ALA A 113 -8.23 1.76 -11.88
N PHE A 114 -8.78 0.91 -12.76
CA PHE A 114 -8.01 -0.18 -13.37
C PHE A 114 -6.92 0.36 -14.28
N ASP A 115 -5.69 -0.09 -14.08
CA ASP A 115 -4.49 0.41 -14.75
C ASP A 115 -3.58 -0.73 -15.20
N GLU A 116 -2.65 -0.40 -16.10
CA GLU A 116 -1.51 -1.25 -16.40
C GLU A 116 -0.26 -0.72 -15.71
N CYS A 117 0.38 -1.58 -14.92
CA CYS A 117 1.63 -1.27 -14.23
C CYS A 117 2.80 -1.99 -14.91
N PRO A 118 3.50 -1.37 -15.89
CA PRO A 118 4.66 -1.97 -16.51
C PRO A 118 5.85 -2.00 -15.54
N PRO A 119 6.86 -2.89 -15.77
CA PRO A 119 8.06 -2.91 -14.95
C PRO A 119 8.83 -1.58 -15.11
N GLY A 120 9.56 -1.16 -14.05
CA GLY A 120 10.36 0.07 -14.04
C GLY A 120 11.47 0.13 -15.09
N THR A 121 11.79 -1.00 -15.70
CA THR A 121 12.77 -1.14 -16.81
C THR A 121 12.14 -1.15 -18.20
N ALA A 122 10.83 -0.91 -18.30
CA ALA A 122 10.15 -0.87 -19.62
C ALA A 122 10.72 0.24 -20.49
N ASP A 123 10.89 -0.06 -21.80
CA ASP A 123 11.34 0.95 -22.73
C ASP A 123 10.26 2.02 -22.98
N HIS A 124 10.68 3.14 -23.57
CA HIS A 124 9.81 4.29 -23.81
C HIS A 124 8.59 3.96 -24.68
N ARG A 125 8.77 3.11 -25.68
CA ARG A 125 7.68 2.72 -26.59
C ARG A 125 6.61 1.94 -25.81
N TYR A 126 7.00 0.93 -25.03
CA TYR A 126 6.06 0.17 -24.22
C TYR A 126 5.43 1.03 -23.11
N ALA A 127 6.20 1.92 -22.51
CA ALA A 127 5.68 2.87 -21.53
C ALA A 127 4.57 3.76 -22.13
N ARG A 128 4.74 4.25 -23.36
CA ARG A 128 3.73 5.02 -24.11
C ARG A 128 2.48 4.19 -24.40
N GLU A 129 2.64 2.99 -24.97
CA GLU A 129 1.54 2.09 -25.29
C GLU A 129 0.73 1.72 -24.03
N SER A 130 1.41 1.48 -22.90
CA SER A 130 0.80 1.20 -21.60
C SER A 130 0.05 2.40 -21.03
N LEU A 131 0.63 3.61 -21.14
CA LEU A 131 -0.03 4.84 -20.72
C LEU A 131 -1.32 5.08 -21.50
N ASP A 132 -1.28 4.97 -22.83
CA ASP A 132 -2.47 5.19 -23.67
C ASP A 132 -3.57 4.20 -23.35
N ARG A 133 -3.24 2.93 -23.10
CA ARG A 133 -4.17 1.91 -22.65
C ARG A 133 -4.75 2.23 -21.26
N THR A 134 -3.91 2.59 -20.31
CA THR A 134 -4.35 2.97 -18.95
C THR A 134 -5.33 4.15 -19.01
N MET A 135 -5.07 5.16 -19.85
CA MET A 135 -5.98 6.30 -20.01
C MET A 135 -7.30 5.93 -20.69
N GLY A 136 -7.27 5.02 -21.66
CA GLY A 136 -8.50 4.46 -22.25
C GLY A 136 -9.33 3.65 -21.24
N TRP A 137 -8.67 2.90 -20.36
CA TRP A 137 -9.32 2.17 -19.27
C TRP A 137 -9.86 3.12 -18.20
N LEU A 138 -9.14 4.19 -17.89
CA LEU A 138 -9.55 5.20 -16.92
C LEU A 138 -10.92 5.83 -17.30
N GLU A 139 -11.07 6.23 -18.57
CA GLU A 139 -12.34 6.76 -19.07
C GLU A 139 -13.50 5.77 -18.83
N ARG A 140 -13.27 4.49 -19.12
CA ARG A 140 -14.27 3.42 -18.93
C ARG A 140 -14.57 3.18 -17.46
N CYS A 141 -13.55 3.23 -16.56
CA CYS A 141 -13.73 3.15 -15.11
C CYS A 141 -14.63 4.26 -14.60
N PHE A 142 -14.34 5.53 -14.94
CA PHE A 142 -15.15 6.66 -14.49
C PHE A 142 -16.56 6.63 -15.05
N ARG A 143 -16.74 6.22 -16.31
CA ARG A 143 -18.08 6.04 -16.90
C ARG A 143 -18.88 4.99 -16.13
N ARG A 144 -18.26 3.85 -15.83
CA ARG A 144 -18.91 2.77 -15.07
C ARG A 144 -19.20 3.19 -13.64
N PHE A 145 -18.25 3.79 -12.96
CA PHE A 145 -18.40 4.29 -11.59
C PHE A 145 -19.57 5.28 -11.46
N ARG A 146 -19.68 6.26 -12.38
CA ARG A 146 -20.76 7.26 -12.40
C ARG A 146 -22.12 6.69 -12.79
N SER A 147 -22.16 5.52 -13.42
CA SER A 147 -23.42 4.86 -13.83
C SER A 147 -23.89 3.77 -12.85
N THR A 148 -23.19 3.59 -11.74
CA THR A 148 -23.52 2.58 -10.71
C THR A 148 -23.58 3.21 -9.33
N GLU A 149 -24.52 2.72 -8.52
CA GLU A 149 -24.69 3.19 -7.15
C GLU A 149 -23.88 2.36 -6.15
N PRO A 150 -23.45 2.95 -5.03
CA PRO A 150 -22.87 2.22 -3.91
C PRO A 150 -23.85 1.19 -3.34
N LEU A 151 -23.35 0.03 -2.93
CA LEU A 151 -24.21 -1.09 -2.51
C LEU A 151 -24.52 -1.12 -1.01
N TYR A 152 -23.74 -0.42 -0.17
CA TYR A 152 -23.75 -0.63 1.29
C TYR A 152 -24.15 0.62 2.08
N GLY A 153 -24.71 1.65 1.41
CA GLY A 153 -25.28 2.83 2.04
C GLY A 153 -24.28 3.89 2.46
N TYR A 154 -23.06 3.86 1.89
CA TYR A 154 -22.06 4.92 1.99
C TYR A 154 -21.46 5.24 0.63
N GLU A 155 -21.01 6.49 0.46
CA GLU A 155 -20.35 6.93 -0.76
C GLU A 155 -18.96 6.28 -0.88
N GLN A 156 -18.53 6.10 -2.13
CA GLN A 156 -17.20 5.58 -2.45
C GLN A 156 -16.50 6.59 -3.37
N ALA A 157 -15.22 6.85 -3.12
CA ALA A 157 -14.38 7.65 -4.00
C ALA A 157 -13.69 6.76 -5.05
N LEU A 158 -13.42 7.31 -6.24
CA LEU A 158 -12.61 6.66 -7.27
C LEU A 158 -11.35 7.49 -7.53
N PHE A 159 -10.18 6.92 -7.24
CA PHE A 159 -8.89 7.56 -7.50
C PHE A 159 -8.30 7.04 -8.82
N PRO A 160 -7.99 7.94 -9.79
CA PRO A 160 -7.18 7.61 -10.96
C PRO A 160 -5.72 7.38 -10.58
N ILE A 161 -5.01 6.61 -11.41
CA ILE A 161 -3.59 6.27 -11.20
C ILE A 161 -2.74 6.89 -12.29
N VAL A 162 -1.76 7.70 -11.89
CA VAL A 162 -0.72 8.23 -12.78
C VAL A 162 0.31 7.14 -13.04
N GLN A 163 0.47 6.77 -14.33
CA GLN A 163 1.48 5.83 -14.82
C GLN A 163 2.52 6.60 -15.69
N GLY A 164 3.51 5.92 -16.28
CA GLY A 164 4.51 6.55 -17.16
C GLY A 164 5.94 6.08 -16.92
N VAL A 165 6.12 5.00 -16.11
CA VAL A 165 7.43 4.41 -15.76
C VAL A 165 8.38 5.47 -15.20
N VAL A 166 9.60 5.62 -15.75
CA VAL A 166 10.61 6.61 -15.35
C VAL A 166 10.78 7.74 -16.38
N TYR A 167 9.75 7.99 -17.18
CA TYR A 167 9.77 9.01 -18.24
C TYR A 167 9.01 10.26 -17.79
N PRO A 168 9.72 11.39 -17.51
CA PRO A 168 9.10 12.60 -16.92
C PRO A 168 7.96 13.17 -17.77
N GLU A 169 8.11 13.17 -19.11
CA GLU A 169 7.09 13.67 -20.03
C GLU A 169 5.83 12.80 -20.02
N LEU A 170 5.98 11.46 -19.91
CA LEU A 170 4.84 10.55 -19.80
C LEU A 170 4.11 10.71 -18.45
N ARG A 171 4.86 10.87 -17.35
CA ARG A 171 4.32 11.13 -16.03
C ARG A 171 3.55 12.45 -15.97
N ARG A 172 4.10 13.51 -16.59
CA ARG A 172 3.45 14.81 -16.67
C ARG A 172 2.15 14.74 -17.47
N GLU A 173 2.20 14.15 -18.66
CA GLU A 173 1.01 13.93 -19.50
C GLU A 173 -0.06 13.11 -18.75
N ALA A 174 0.33 12.03 -18.10
CA ALA A 174 -0.59 11.22 -17.28
C ALA A 174 -1.25 12.05 -16.18
N ALA A 175 -0.45 12.85 -15.45
CA ALA A 175 -0.96 13.70 -14.39
C ALA A 175 -1.93 14.77 -14.92
N GLU A 176 -1.62 15.41 -16.07
CA GLU A 176 -2.51 16.38 -16.73
C GLU A 176 -3.83 15.75 -17.16
N ARG A 177 -3.82 14.50 -17.66
CA ARG A 177 -5.03 13.78 -18.09
C ARG A 177 -5.89 13.33 -16.91
N VAL A 178 -5.29 12.87 -15.79
CA VAL A 178 -6.08 12.39 -14.66
C VAL A 178 -6.77 13.52 -13.89
N ILE A 179 -6.23 14.73 -13.86
CA ILE A 179 -6.87 15.86 -13.17
C ILE A 179 -8.15 16.35 -13.87
N GLU A 180 -8.34 16.05 -15.16
CA GLU A 180 -9.56 16.39 -15.90
C GLU A 180 -10.82 15.69 -15.34
N TYR A 181 -10.64 14.61 -14.57
CA TYR A 181 -11.74 13.85 -13.97
C TYR A 181 -12.28 14.47 -12.67
N ASP A 182 -11.60 15.49 -12.11
CA ASP A 182 -11.94 16.15 -10.81
C ASP A 182 -12.22 15.10 -9.71
N ALA A 183 -11.28 14.18 -9.54
CA ALA A 183 -11.40 13.09 -8.57
C ALA A 183 -11.18 13.56 -7.13
N ASP A 184 -11.71 12.80 -6.15
CA ASP A 184 -11.53 13.07 -4.72
C ASP A 184 -10.08 12.92 -4.23
N GLY A 185 -9.22 12.24 -5.01
CA GLY A 185 -7.81 12.09 -4.79
C GLY A 185 -7.13 11.41 -5.98
N TYR A 186 -5.80 11.36 -5.98
CA TYR A 186 -5.00 10.90 -7.10
C TYR A 186 -3.90 9.96 -6.62
N ALA A 187 -3.64 8.88 -7.36
CA ALA A 187 -2.58 7.95 -7.03
C ALA A 187 -1.39 8.04 -8.00
N ILE A 188 -0.21 7.78 -7.47
CA ILE A 188 1.05 7.67 -8.20
C ILE A 188 1.43 6.19 -8.19
N GLY A 189 1.21 5.50 -9.31
CA GLY A 189 1.51 4.10 -9.48
C GLY A 189 2.81 3.85 -10.24
N GLY A 190 3.20 2.58 -10.40
CA GLY A 190 4.33 2.15 -11.22
C GLY A 190 5.69 2.70 -10.77
N LEU A 191 5.84 2.91 -9.46
CA LEU A 191 7.12 3.21 -8.80
C LEU A 191 7.42 2.12 -7.75
N SER A 192 8.70 2.01 -7.36
CA SER A 192 9.20 0.89 -6.53
C SER A 192 9.05 -0.49 -7.19
N VAL A 193 9.16 -0.53 -8.52
CA VAL A 193 9.04 -1.72 -9.37
C VAL A 193 10.32 -2.03 -10.15
N GLY A 194 11.47 -1.58 -9.64
CA GLY A 194 12.81 -1.88 -10.17
C GLY A 194 13.64 -0.69 -10.64
N GLU A 195 13.11 0.52 -10.57
CA GLU A 195 13.83 1.76 -10.84
C GLU A 195 14.78 2.15 -9.68
N SER A 196 15.66 3.12 -9.93
CA SER A 196 16.52 3.69 -8.88
C SER A 196 15.71 4.56 -7.90
N LYS A 197 16.25 4.77 -6.69
CA LYS A 197 15.63 5.69 -5.72
C LYS A 197 15.57 7.14 -6.21
N ASP A 198 16.57 7.55 -6.98
CA ASP A 198 16.62 8.90 -7.53
C ASP A 198 15.59 9.08 -8.65
N ASP A 199 15.39 8.07 -9.51
CA ASP A 199 14.32 8.08 -10.50
C ASP A 199 12.95 8.14 -9.80
N MET A 200 12.73 7.33 -8.77
CA MET A 200 11.48 7.36 -8.00
C MET A 200 11.21 8.76 -7.43
N ARG A 201 12.19 9.40 -6.79
CA ARG A 201 12.07 10.75 -6.23
C ARG A 201 11.75 11.78 -7.30
N THR A 202 12.47 11.73 -8.43
CA THR A 202 12.25 12.63 -9.57
C THR A 202 10.86 12.48 -10.15
N MET A 203 10.38 11.25 -10.32
CA MET A 203 9.03 11.02 -10.85
C MET A 203 7.93 11.50 -9.90
N ILE A 204 8.11 11.38 -8.58
CA ILE A 204 7.19 11.95 -7.59
C ILE A 204 7.14 13.47 -7.71
N GLU A 205 8.29 14.15 -7.86
CA GLU A 205 8.37 15.60 -8.04
C GLU A 205 7.62 16.04 -9.29
N VAL A 206 7.92 15.42 -10.44
CA VAL A 206 7.27 15.72 -11.74
C VAL A 206 5.74 15.60 -11.64
N VAL A 207 5.24 14.54 -11.02
CA VAL A 207 3.79 14.32 -10.89
C VAL A 207 3.18 15.34 -9.92
N ASN A 208 3.82 15.61 -8.80
CA ASN A 208 3.31 16.53 -7.77
C ASN A 208 3.39 18.01 -8.16
N GLU A 209 4.14 18.38 -9.21
CA GLU A 209 4.04 19.70 -9.84
C GLU A 209 2.68 19.94 -10.50
N VAL A 210 2.02 18.87 -10.97
CA VAL A 210 0.76 18.92 -11.72
C VAL A 210 -0.44 18.61 -10.85
N LEU A 211 -0.37 17.60 -9.98
CA LEU A 211 -1.51 17.15 -9.16
C LEU A 211 -1.99 18.25 -8.20
N PRO A 212 -3.31 18.43 -8.00
CA PRO A 212 -3.88 19.39 -7.06
C PRO A 212 -3.32 19.24 -5.65
N LYS A 213 -3.01 20.35 -4.99
CA LYS A 213 -2.46 20.37 -3.62
C LYS A 213 -3.51 20.21 -2.52
N ASP A 214 -4.76 20.43 -2.87
CA ASP A 214 -5.93 20.34 -2.01
C ASP A 214 -6.67 18.99 -2.10
N ARG A 215 -6.10 18.04 -2.85
CA ARG A 215 -6.59 16.66 -2.97
C ARG A 215 -5.54 15.67 -2.47
N PRO A 216 -5.92 14.55 -1.83
CA PRO A 216 -5.00 13.50 -1.40
C PRO A 216 -4.17 12.94 -2.56
N ARG A 217 -2.86 12.81 -2.34
CA ARG A 217 -1.88 12.23 -3.25
C ARG A 217 -1.36 10.93 -2.67
N TYR A 218 -1.68 9.83 -3.31
CA TYR A 218 -1.39 8.49 -2.83
C TYR A 218 -0.25 7.85 -3.62
N LEU A 219 0.89 7.60 -2.99
CA LEU A 219 2.00 6.84 -3.57
C LEU A 219 1.82 5.35 -3.23
N MET A 220 1.62 4.53 -4.27
CA MET A 220 1.27 3.13 -4.13
C MET A 220 2.48 2.24 -3.83
N GLY A 221 2.34 1.35 -2.83
CA GLY A 221 3.28 0.26 -2.56
C GLY A 221 4.65 0.66 -1.98
N VAL A 222 4.81 1.90 -1.51
CA VAL A 222 6.08 2.43 -0.97
C VAL A 222 6.00 2.59 0.55
N GLY A 223 6.98 2.25 1.34
CA GLY A 223 8.28 1.67 1.11
C GLY A 223 9.05 1.55 2.44
N THR A 224 10.36 1.77 2.44
CA THR A 224 11.15 1.87 3.67
C THR A 224 10.80 3.12 4.47
N PRO A 225 11.16 3.21 5.77
CA PRO A 225 10.96 4.44 6.55
C PRO A 225 11.54 5.68 5.88
N GLN A 226 12.69 5.56 5.24
CA GLN A 226 13.34 6.66 4.51
C GLN A 226 12.56 7.03 3.24
N ASP A 227 12.09 6.04 2.46
CA ASP A 227 11.25 6.29 1.28
C ASP A 227 9.96 7.05 1.63
N ILE A 228 9.37 6.72 2.77
CA ILE A 228 8.17 7.40 3.29
C ILE A 228 8.49 8.88 3.58
N LEU A 229 9.59 9.15 4.29
CA LEU A 229 9.99 10.54 4.58
C LEU A 229 10.36 11.33 3.32
N ASP A 230 11.00 10.67 2.35
CA ASP A 230 11.33 11.27 1.05
C ASP A 230 10.07 11.59 0.22
N ALA A 231 9.07 10.72 0.26
CA ALA A 231 7.79 10.93 -0.40
C ALA A 231 6.98 12.06 0.25
N ILE A 232 6.93 12.11 1.58
CA ILE A 232 6.26 13.18 2.34
C ILE A 232 6.89 14.54 2.01
N GLU A 233 8.21 14.65 1.97
CA GLU A 233 8.92 15.89 1.60
C GLU A 233 8.54 16.41 0.23
N ARG A 234 8.14 15.50 -0.67
CA ARG A 234 7.72 15.77 -2.05
C ARG A 234 6.22 15.95 -2.22
N GLY A 235 5.47 16.01 -1.09
CA GLY A 235 4.04 16.34 -1.09
C GLY A 235 3.13 15.13 -1.27
N VAL A 236 3.57 13.92 -0.93
CA VAL A 236 2.72 12.72 -0.85
C VAL A 236 2.00 12.68 0.49
N ASP A 237 0.71 12.38 0.47
CA ASP A 237 -0.17 12.37 1.66
C ASP A 237 -0.48 10.97 2.17
N MET A 238 -0.55 9.98 1.27
CA MET A 238 -0.98 8.62 1.57
C MET A 238 0.00 7.60 0.99
N MET A 239 0.25 6.52 1.72
CA MET A 239 1.09 5.41 1.27
C MET A 239 0.59 4.10 1.88
N ASP A 240 0.79 3.01 1.16
CA ASP A 240 0.67 1.66 1.69
C ASP A 240 2.00 0.92 1.57
N CYS A 241 2.22 -0.06 2.42
CA CYS A 241 3.40 -0.90 2.30
C CYS A 241 3.19 -2.25 3.01
N ILE A 242 3.63 -3.32 2.36
CA ILE A 242 3.64 -4.66 2.95
C ILE A 242 4.84 -4.91 3.88
N MET A 243 5.87 -4.05 3.80
CA MET A 243 7.13 -4.24 4.53
C MET A 243 6.95 -4.41 6.04
N PRO A 244 6.14 -3.61 6.75
CA PRO A 244 6.01 -3.76 8.19
C PRO A 244 5.69 -5.19 8.61
N THR A 245 4.67 -5.80 8.01
CA THR A 245 4.28 -7.17 8.36
C THR A 245 5.13 -8.23 7.67
N ARG A 246 5.62 -7.99 6.44
CA ARG A 246 6.50 -8.92 5.73
C ARG A 246 7.83 -9.06 6.45
N ASP A 247 8.48 -7.95 6.75
CA ASP A 247 9.79 -7.92 7.37
C ASP A 247 9.69 -8.35 8.85
N GLY A 248 8.63 -7.97 9.56
CA GLY A 248 8.35 -8.47 10.91
C GLY A 248 8.30 -10.00 10.95
N ARG A 249 7.54 -10.64 10.07
CA ARG A 249 7.50 -12.10 9.96
C ARG A 249 8.84 -12.74 9.55
N ASN A 250 9.76 -11.96 8.98
CA ASN A 250 11.12 -12.36 8.68
C ASN A 250 12.13 -11.92 9.77
N ALA A 251 11.65 -11.60 10.96
CA ALA A 251 12.43 -11.20 12.12
C ALA A 251 13.19 -9.86 11.97
N ARG A 252 12.82 -9.00 11.03
CA ARG A 252 13.35 -7.65 10.89
C ARG A 252 12.40 -6.65 11.53
N LEU A 253 12.89 -5.93 12.53
CA LEU A 253 12.16 -4.91 13.27
C LEU A 253 12.75 -3.54 13.00
N TYR A 254 11.89 -2.53 12.89
CA TYR A 254 12.25 -1.14 12.64
C TYR A 254 12.13 -0.32 13.92
N THR A 255 13.14 0.47 14.24
CA THR A 255 13.14 1.39 15.39
C THR A 255 13.66 2.76 14.99
N TRP A 256 13.48 3.76 15.84
CA TRP A 256 14.06 5.10 15.66
C TRP A 256 15.60 5.11 15.65
N LYS A 257 16.23 4.03 16.09
CA LYS A 257 17.72 3.91 16.15
C LYS A 257 18.28 2.99 15.08
N GLY A 258 17.43 2.37 14.31
CA GLY A 258 17.83 1.45 13.26
C GLY A 258 17.00 0.19 13.16
N THR A 259 17.52 -0.80 12.45
CA THR A 259 16.85 -2.07 12.23
C THR A 259 17.49 -3.20 13.03
N MET A 260 16.66 -4.01 13.68
CA MET A 260 17.08 -5.22 14.40
C MET A 260 16.73 -6.47 13.60
N ASN A 261 17.68 -7.40 13.48
CA ASN A 261 17.36 -8.76 13.06
C ASN A 261 17.28 -9.66 14.31
N MET A 262 16.07 -10.08 14.68
CA MET A 262 15.84 -10.85 15.91
C MET A 262 16.40 -12.29 15.86
N ARG A 263 16.87 -12.77 14.70
CA ARG A 263 17.61 -14.05 14.61
C ARG A 263 19.07 -13.93 15.05
N ASN A 264 19.61 -12.72 15.21
CA ASN A 264 20.99 -12.50 15.64
C ASN A 264 21.24 -13.03 17.06
N ALA A 265 22.38 -13.73 17.23
CA ALA A 265 22.77 -14.32 18.52
C ALA A 265 23.00 -13.29 19.63
N LYS A 266 23.36 -12.05 19.28
CA LYS A 266 23.61 -10.99 20.25
C LYS A 266 22.41 -10.64 21.13
N TRP A 267 21.20 -10.91 20.66
CA TRP A 267 19.97 -10.66 21.43
C TRP A 267 19.64 -11.76 22.46
N LYS A 268 20.42 -12.86 22.48
CA LYS A 268 20.12 -14.03 23.31
C LYS A 268 20.00 -13.72 24.79
N ASP A 269 20.84 -12.83 25.28
CA ASP A 269 20.95 -12.47 26.69
C ASP A 269 20.60 -10.96 26.93
N ASP A 270 19.91 -10.32 25.97
CA ASP A 270 19.43 -8.94 26.10
C ASP A 270 18.01 -8.94 26.68
N PHE A 271 17.93 -8.75 27.98
CA PHE A 271 16.67 -8.70 28.73
C PHE A 271 16.06 -7.30 28.80
N SER A 272 16.57 -6.33 28.03
CA SER A 272 15.93 -5.02 27.89
C SER A 272 14.63 -5.12 27.10
N PRO A 273 13.70 -4.15 27.24
CA PRO A 273 12.49 -4.08 26.43
C PRO A 273 12.79 -4.18 24.94
N LEU A 274 11.85 -4.69 24.15
CA LEU A 274 11.99 -4.87 22.71
C LEU A 274 12.38 -3.56 22.03
N ASP A 275 11.63 -2.49 22.28
CA ASP A 275 12.00 -1.13 21.92
C ASP A 275 11.59 -0.14 23.04
N PRO A 276 12.54 0.47 23.76
CA PRO A 276 12.22 1.42 24.82
C PRO A 276 11.57 2.72 24.31
N TYR A 277 11.62 2.98 23.00
CA TYR A 277 11.01 4.13 22.34
C TYR A 277 9.75 3.77 21.55
N GLY A 278 9.40 2.49 21.51
CA GLY A 278 8.22 2.00 20.81
C GLY A 278 6.92 2.44 21.48
N THR A 279 5.85 2.50 20.70
CA THR A 279 4.55 3.02 21.14
C THR A 279 3.55 1.93 21.48
N SER A 280 3.81 0.68 21.09
CA SER A 280 2.92 -0.45 21.34
C SER A 280 3.20 -1.16 22.69
N SER A 281 2.22 -1.94 23.17
CA SER A 281 2.39 -2.74 24.38
C SER A 281 3.50 -3.77 24.22
N VAL A 282 3.60 -4.39 23.03
CA VAL A 282 4.61 -5.43 22.77
C VAL A 282 6.05 -4.90 22.91
N ASP A 283 6.26 -3.59 22.73
CA ASP A 283 7.57 -2.95 22.85
C ASP A 283 8.07 -2.92 24.31
N ARG A 284 7.11 -2.84 25.25
CA ARG A 284 7.39 -2.74 26.70
C ARG A 284 7.31 -4.09 27.40
N ASP A 285 6.34 -4.93 27.01
CA ASP A 285 5.98 -6.16 27.70
C ASP A 285 6.95 -7.30 27.40
N TYR A 286 7.63 -7.25 26.24
CA TYR A 286 8.55 -8.30 25.81
C TYR A 286 10.00 -7.82 25.75
N THR A 287 10.92 -8.73 26.10
CA THR A 287 12.37 -8.48 25.98
C THR A 287 12.89 -8.95 24.64
N LYS A 288 13.99 -8.38 24.19
CA LYS A 288 14.70 -8.82 22.96
C LYS A 288 15.08 -10.28 23.03
N ALA A 289 15.57 -10.75 24.21
CA ALA A 289 15.92 -12.17 24.43
C ALA A 289 14.71 -13.10 24.20
N TYR A 290 13.54 -12.72 24.76
CA TYR A 290 12.33 -13.52 24.59
C TYR A 290 11.84 -13.55 23.16
N VAL A 291 11.75 -12.41 22.48
CA VAL A 291 11.32 -12.33 21.07
C VAL A 291 12.29 -13.12 20.17
N ARG A 292 13.60 -13.01 20.42
CA ARG A 292 14.59 -13.85 19.74
C ARG A 292 14.34 -15.34 19.96
N HIS A 293 14.06 -15.76 21.20
CA HIS A 293 13.73 -17.14 21.53
C HIS A 293 12.52 -17.62 20.73
N LEU A 294 11.44 -16.83 20.67
CA LEU A 294 10.24 -17.17 19.89
C LEU A 294 10.54 -17.37 18.40
N PHE A 295 11.36 -16.52 17.79
CA PHE A 295 11.80 -16.71 16.40
C PHE A 295 12.68 -17.95 16.21
N ALA A 296 13.48 -18.33 17.20
CA ALA A 296 14.31 -19.53 17.14
C ALA A 296 13.51 -20.82 17.33
N ALA A 297 12.38 -20.72 18.03
CA ALA A 297 11.44 -21.81 18.27
C ALA A 297 10.31 -21.88 17.21
N ASP A 298 10.33 -20.99 16.20
CA ASP A 298 9.29 -20.85 15.19
C ASP A 298 7.86 -20.66 15.74
N GLU A 299 7.74 -19.98 16.90
CA GLU A 299 6.46 -19.70 17.54
C GLU A 299 5.67 -18.61 16.78
N LEU A 300 4.37 -18.84 16.62
CA LEU A 300 3.49 -17.88 15.93
C LEU A 300 3.44 -16.52 16.62
N LEU A 301 3.58 -16.48 17.94
CA LEU A 301 3.60 -15.25 18.72
C LEU A 301 4.73 -14.30 18.29
N ALA A 302 5.88 -14.82 17.82
CA ALA A 302 6.95 -14.00 17.26
C ALA A 302 6.49 -13.15 16.08
N LEU A 303 5.66 -13.75 15.20
CA LEU A 303 5.15 -13.09 13.99
C LEU A 303 4.14 -11.99 14.36
N GLN A 304 3.32 -12.23 15.37
CA GLN A 304 2.35 -11.26 15.88
C GLN A 304 3.06 -10.07 16.54
N ILE A 305 3.94 -10.32 17.50
CA ILE A 305 4.73 -9.28 18.18
C ILE A 305 5.45 -8.40 17.16
N ALA A 306 6.18 -9.01 16.23
CA ALA A 306 6.96 -8.28 15.24
C ALA A 306 6.10 -7.49 14.24
N SER A 307 4.91 -8.00 13.89
CA SER A 307 3.97 -7.29 13.01
C SER A 307 3.35 -6.09 13.71
N ILE A 308 2.92 -6.22 14.97
CA ILE A 308 2.38 -5.12 15.77
C ILE A 308 3.44 -4.04 15.97
N HIS A 309 4.64 -4.42 16.42
CA HIS A 309 5.78 -3.52 16.58
C HIS A 309 6.06 -2.69 15.32
N ASN A 310 6.27 -3.36 14.19
CA ASN A 310 6.60 -2.67 12.94
C ASN A 310 5.46 -1.76 12.44
N LEU A 311 4.20 -2.20 12.56
CA LEU A 311 3.07 -1.37 12.18
C LEU A 311 2.95 -0.14 13.08
N ALA A 312 3.11 -0.30 14.40
CA ALA A 312 3.10 0.80 15.35
C ALA A 312 4.22 1.80 15.05
N PHE A 313 5.44 1.31 14.78
CA PHE A 313 6.57 2.15 14.37
C PHE A 313 6.28 2.96 13.10
N TYR A 314 5.74 2.31 12.05
CA TYR A 314 5.44 3.00 10.78
C TYR A 314 4.36 4.07 10.94
N LEU A 315 3.36 3.84 11.77
CA LEU A 315 2.34 4.86 12.05
C LEU A 315 2.86 5.97 12.95
N ASP A 316 3.72 5.66 13.91
CA ASP A 316 4.40 6.68 14.72
C ASP A 316 5.33 7.55 13.86
N LEU A 317 6.03 6.96 12.89
CA LEU A 317 6.86 7.69 11.91
C LEU A 317 6.04 8.74 11.16
N VAL A 318 4.89 8.35 10.58
CA VAL A 318 4.07 9.29 9.80
C VAL A 318 3.35 10.32 10.67
N ARG A 319 2.92 9.95 11.88
CA ARG A 319 2.35 10.89 12.87
C ARG A 319 3.38 11.93 13.30
N THR A 320 4.61 11.49 13.55
CA THR A 320 5.72 12.38 13.91
C THR A 320 6.09 13.29 12.75
N ALA A 321 6.15 12.77 11.52
CA ALA A 321 6.34 13.58 10.32
C ALA A 321 5.25 14.67 10.19
N ARG A 322 3.97 14.30 10.33
CA ARG A 322 2.84 15.24 10.32
C ARG A 322 2.99 16.33 11.38
N LYS A 323 3.38 15.98 12.61
CA LYS A 323 3.63 16.93 13.69
C LYS A 323 4.69 17.96 13.28
N HIS A 324 5.81 17.50 12.70
CA HIS A 324 6.90 18.38 12.28
C HIS A 324 6.55 19.23 11.06
N ILE A 325 5.67 18.76 10.15
CA ILE A 325 5.09 19.59 9.08
C ILE A 325 4.29 20.75 9.68
N LEU A 326 3.39 20.47 10.61
CA LEU A 326 2.55 21.47 11.27
C LEU A 326 3.37 22.48 12.09
N GLN A 327 4.54 22.10 12.57
CA GLN A 327 5.49 22.96 13.27
C GLN A 327 6.42 23.73 12.32
N GLY A 328 6.38 23.48 11.01
CA GLY A 328 7.25 24.13 10.01
C GLY A 328 8.72 23.73 10.07
N ASN A 329 9.06 22.59 10.69
CA ASN A 329 10.44 22.13 10.88
C ASN A 329 10.70 20.69 10.37
N PHE A 330 9.88 20.21 9.43
CA PHE A 330 9.96 18.84 8.92
C PHE A 330 11.35 18.49 8.35
N SER A 331 11.94 19.34 7.49
CA SER A 331 13.22 19.03 6.83
C SER A 331 14.37 18.91 7.82
N SER A 332 14.44 19.79 8.84
CA SER A 332 15.47 19.71 9.88
C SER A 332 15.30 18.48 10.77
N TRP A 333 14.06 18.13 11.14
CA TRP A 333 13.78 16.91 11.87
C TRP A 333 14.11 15.68 11.04
N LYS A 334 13.65 15.61 9.77
CA LYS A 334 13.99 14.51 8.86
C LYS A 334 15.48 14.25 8.83
N SER A 335 16.30 15.31 8.62
CA SER A 335 17.76 15.21 8.58
C SER A 335 18.35 14.63 9.87
N SER A 336 17.74 14.91 11.03
CA SER A 336 18.24 14.43 12.32
C SER A 336 18.00 12.94 12.59
N VAL A 337 17.04 12.31 11.89
CA VAL A 337 16.68 10.89 12.10
C VAL A 337 17.03 10.01 10.90
N TYR A 338 17.25 10.57 9.72
CA TYR A 338 17.30 9.87 8.44
C TYR A 338 18.35 8.76 8.38
N ASP A 339 19.59 9.03 8.83
CA ASP A 339 20.69 8.07 8.79
C ASP A 339 20.51 6.96 9.84
N ASP A 340 19.87 7.27 10.97
CA ASP A 340 19.58 6.27 12.00
C ASP A 340 18.58 5.22 11.49
N LEU A 341 17.58 5.58 10.69
CA LEU A 341 16.53 4.69 10.25
C LEU A 341 17.00 3.47 9.43
N ASP A 342 18.14 3.55 8.75
CA ASP A 342 18.73 2.44 7.98
C ASP A 342 19.92 1.75 8.69
N ARG A 343 20.32 2.26 9.86
CA ARG A 343 21.40 1.66 10.64
C ARG A 343 21.05 0.24 11.03
N ARG A 344 21.99 -0.68 10.91
CA ARG A 344 21.85 -2.05 11.42
C ARG A 344 22.31 -2.12 12.87
N LEU A 345 21.38 -2.42 13.75
CA LEU A 345 21.66 -2.62 15.18
C LEU A 345 22.17 -4.02 15.47
#